data_7c6ae80e4a2b0577ca89978138a8c041
#
_entry.id   7c6ae80e4a2b0577ca89978138a8c041
#
_cell.length_a   1.000
_cell.length_b   1.000
_cell.length_c   1.000
_cell.angle_alpha   90.00
_cell.angle_beta   90.00
_cell.angle_gamma   90.00
#
_symmetry.space_group_name_H-M   'P 1'
#
loop_
_entity.id
_entity.type
_entity.pdbx_description
1 polymer ?
#
loop_
_entity_poly.entity_id
_entity_poly.type
_entity_poly.pdbx_seq_one_letter_code
_entity_poly.pdbx_strand_id
1 'polypeptide(L)'
;MAIPDTLPAPALPDARETGRAWPSPHARGMLALLVTVTIWAAFALSARALSSSSLLPADAALLRFGVPVLVLAPALWRRRRRIAAVRPAAAAKIICGAGVPFFLAAMYGGSLTSAAFVGSIVPGMVPLFVSALMVSGGRAAPRGTQVAGLALIAAGVIALVWRYVAPPDTGVLAGAGVLLVASGLWALYTVGLKEVDLDPVGSIGLLCLPSFTVMVLLVATGVLPTGIASAAPGDVLLFLVVQGLGVGLCAGLLYAFAIRRLGAERSSVVGSLSPVAVVLLAVPLLHESPTLAVLIGVPLITAGVVLANRRPRPRSSSHPRAEVPADA
;
A
#
# COMPACT_ATOMS: atom_id res chain seq x y z
N MET A 1 23.28 22.45 -77.27
CA MET A 1 24.03 22.64 -76.00
C MET A 1 23.04 22.38 -74.90
N ALA A 2 22.94 21.12 -74.44
CA ALA A 2 21.98 20.63 -73.44
C ALA A 2 22.68 20.64 -72.08
N ILE A 3 22.03 21.27 -71.11
CA ILE A 3 22.46 21.31 -69.70
C ILE A 3 21.97 20.01 -69.04
N PRO A 4 22.81 19.22 -68.37
CA PRO A 4 22.34 18.09 -67.62
C PRO A 4 21.83 18.54 -66.23
N ASP A 5 20.55 18.42 -66.07
CA ASP A 5 19.88 18.42 -64.75
C ASP A 5 20.17 17.08 -64.06
N THR A 6 20.48 17.15 -62.81
CA THR A 6 20.22 16.33 -61.65
C THR A 6 21.46 16.20 -60.74
N LEU A 7 21.57 17.14 -59.81
CA LEU A 7 22.31 16.86 -58.57
C LEU A 7 21.41 16.02 -57.66
N PRO A 8 21.88 14.89 -57.13
CA PRO A 8 21.10 14.11 -56.14
C PRO A 8 20.92 14.94 -54.86
N ALA A 9 19.70 15.02 -54.39
CA ALA A 9 19.35 15.64 -53.11
C ALA A 9 20.15 14.98 -51.97
N PRO A 10 20.68 15.75 -51.02
CA PRO A 10 21.38 15.19 -49.90
C PRO A 10 20.42 14.29 -49.11
N ALA A 11 20.83 13.04 -48.92
CA ALA A 11 20.11 12.09 -48.06
C ALA A 11 20.01 12.67 -46.65
N LEU A 12 18.78 12.97 -46.22
CA LEU A 12 18.53 13.33 -44.82
C LEU A 12 18.95 12.14 -43.95
N PRO A 13 19.72 12.36 -42.90
CA PRO A 13 20.11 11.29 -41.99
C PRO A 13 18.85 10.61 -41.43
N ASP A 14 18.83 9.28 -41.49
CA ASP A 14 17.73 8.44 -41.03
C ASP A 14 17.51 8.75 -39.56
N ALA A 15 16.33 9.26 -39.22
CA ALA A 15 15.89 9.63 -37.87
C ALA A 15 15.75 8.41 -36.90
N ARG A 16 16.35 7.26 -37.27
CA ARG A 16 16.32 5.99 -36.53
C ARG A 16 17.52 5.75 -35.62
N GLU A 17 18.55 6.59 -35.61
CA GLU A 17 19.77 6.30 -34.85
C GLU A 17 19.96 7.04 -33.51
N THR A 18 18.97 7.76 -33.01
CA THR A 18 18.98 8.25 -31.62
C THR A 18 17.91 7.60 -30.75
N GLY A 19 17.82 6.29 -30.86
CA GLY A 19 16.85 5.48 -30.12
C GLY A 19 17.24 5.26 -28.66
N ARG A 20 17.05 6.26 -27.80
CA ARG A 20 16.71 5.95 -26.39
C ARG A 20 15.30 5.37 -26.40
N ALA A 21 15.22 4.04 -26.56
CA ALA A 21 13.94 3.33 -26.53
C ALA A 21 13.27 3.60 -25.18
N TRP A 22 12.24 4.45 -25.18
CA TRP A 22 11.41 4.69 -24.00
C TRP A 22 10.82 3.34 -23.54
N PRO A 23 10.84 3.04 -22.22
CA PRO A 23 10.30 1.79 -21.73
C PRO A 23 8.85 1.59 -22.21
N SER A 24 8.50 0.37 -22.62
CA SER A 24 7.15 0.05 -23.05
C SER A 24 6.11 0.43 -21.99
N PRO A 25 4.83 0.67 -22.34
CA PRO A 25 3.79 0.98 -21.38
C PRO A 25 3.69 -0.05 -20.25
N HIS A 26 3.95 -1.31 -20.57
CA HIS A 26 4.01 -2.40 -19.59
C HIS A 26 5.21 -2.27 -18.65
N ALA A 27 6.40 -1.98 -19.18
CA ALA A 27 7.62 -1.77 -18.38
C ALA A 27 7.46 -0.58 -17.43
N ARG A 28 6.84 0.53 -17.88
CA ARG A 28 6.54 1.70 -17.00
C ARG A 28 5.55 1.33 -15.87
N GLY A 29 4.53 0.51 -16.17
CA GLY A 29 3.62 0.00 -15.16
C GLY A 29 4.32 -0.86 -14.12
N MET A 30 5.22 -1.75 -14.56
CA MET A 30 6.01 -2.61 -13.67
C MET A 30 6.98 -1.79 -12.80
N LEU A 31 7.68 -0.82 -13.38
CA LEU A 31 8.56 0.07 -12.62
C LEU A 31 7.79 0.85 -11.54
N ALA A 32 6.65 1.44 -11.89
CA ALA A 32 5.80 2.14 -10.93
C ALA A 32 5.36 1.22 -9.78
N LEU A 33 5.05 -0.03 -10.08
CA LEU A 33 4.65 -1.01 -9.08
C LEU A 33 5.81 -1.43 -8.16
N LEU A 34 7.00 -1.65 -8.71
CA LEU A 34 8.20 -1.95 -7.93
C LEU A 34 8.56 -0.79 -6.99
N VAL A 35 8.51 0.45 -7.50
CA VAL A 35 8.71 1.65 -6.66
C VAL A 35 7.65 1.71 -5.55
N THR A 36 6.39 1.40 -5.85
CA THR A 36 5.32 1.36 -4.83
C THR A 36 5.62 0.32 -3.75
N VAL A 37 6.02 -0.89 -4.11
CA VAL A 37 6.39 -1.95 -3.15
C VAL A 37 7.58 -1.52 -2.29
N THR A 38 8.58 -0.87 -2.87
CA THR A 38 9.72 -0.31 -2.13
C THR A 38 9.27 0.78 -1.15
N ILE A 39 8.35 1.67 -1.54
CA ILE A 39 7.79 2.69 -0.65
C ILE A 39 7.00 2.04 0.50
N TRP A 40 6.23 0.99 0.25
CA TRP A 40 5.53 0.26 1.31
C TRP A 40 6.49 -0.47 2.25
N ALA A 41 7.59 -1.02 1.72
CA ALA A 41 8.65 -1.58 2.56
C ALA A 41 9.31 -0.49 3.42
N ALA A 42 9.63 0.67 2.83
CA ALA A 42 10.18 1.81 3.55
C ALA A 42 9.23 2.34 4.65
N PHE A 43 7.89 2.26 4.45
CA PHE A 43 6.93 2.54 5.51
C PHE A 43 7.13 1.63 6.73
N ALA A 44 7.23 0.32 6.53
CA ALA A 44 7.41 -0.62 7.63
C ALA A 44 8.76 -0.42 8.34
N LEU A 45 9.83 -0.16 7.57
CA LEU A 45 11.14 0.17 8.11
C LEU A 45 11.13 1.46 8.93
N SER A 46 10.46 2.51 8.43
CA SER A 46 10.36 3.78 9.16
C SER A 46 9.52 3.68 10.43
N ALA A 47 8.51 2.79 10.47
CA ALA A 47 7.74 2.54 11.68
C ALA A 47 8.64 1.95 12.80
N ARG A 48 9.58 1.07 12.43
CA ARG A 48 10.57 0.53 13.36
C ARG A 48 11.65 1.58 13.70
N ALA A 49 12.16 2.29 12.69
CA ALA A 49 13.22 3.29 12.86
C ALA A 49 12.78 4.49 13.73
N LEU A 50 11.48 4.77 13.80
CA LEU A 50 10.95 5.88 14.61
C LEU A 50 11.35 5.77 16.09
N SER A 51 11.45 4.55 16.64
CA SER A 51 11.85 4.33 18.04
C SER A 51 13.29 4.76 18.36
N SER A 52 14.15 4.87 17.34
CA SER A 52 15.54 5.32 17.45
C SER A 52 15.79 6.70 16.84
N SER A 53 14.75 7.38 16.34
CA SER A 53 14.85 8.71 15.77
C SER A 53 14.60 9.81 16.81
N SER A 54 14.98 11.03 16.47
CA SER A 54 14.70 12.23 17.28
C SER A 54 13.27 12.75 17.10
N LEU A 55 12.50 12.19 16.14
CA LEU A 55 11.11 12.55 15.87
C LEU A 55 10.15 11.75 16.74
N LEU A 56 9.05 12.38 17.11
CA LEU A 56 7.92 11.73 17.75
C LEU A 56 6.89 11.24 16.72
N PRO A 57 6.00 10.31 17.10
CA PRO A 57 4.95 9.83 16.19
C PRO A 57 4.09 10.96 15.60
N ALA A 58 3.84 12.03 16.37
CA ALA A 58 3.11 13.21 15.91
C ALA A 58 3.83 13.95 14.78
N ASP A 59 5.15 14.08 14.86
CA ASP A 59 5.97 14.77 13.85
C ASP A 59 5.94 13.98 12.53
N ALA A 60 6.13 12.67 12.61
CA ALA A 60 6.04 11.80 11.46
C ALA A 60 4.65 11.82 10.80
N ALA A 61 3.57 11.93 11.61
CA ALA A 61 2.19 12.08 11.11
C ALA A 61 1.98 13.44 10.43
N LEU A 62 2.51 14.53 10.99
CA LEU A 62 2.45 15.85 10.37
C LEU A 62 3.13 15.85 9.00
N LEU A 63 4.30 15.24 8.87
CA LEU A 63 4.98 15.08 7.58
C LEU A 63 4.17 14.22 6.61
N ARG A 64 3.64 13.08 7.07
CA ARG A 64 2.87 12.14 6.24
C ARG A 64 1.62 12.76 5.64
N PHE A 65 0.86 13.49 6.43
CA PHE A 65 -0.40 14.07 5.97
C PHE A 65 -0.24 15.50 5.44
N GLY A 66 0.70 16.27 5.98
CA GLY A 66 0.95 17.65 5.59
C GLY A 66 1.57 17.80 4.20
N VAL A 67 2.59 16.99 3.88
CA VAL A 67 3.27 17.07 2.58
C VAL A 67 2.31 16.90 1.39
N PRO A 68 1.44 15.87 1.34
CA PRO A 68 0.45 15.77 0.27
C PRO A 68 -0.52 16.94 0.20
N VAL A 69 -0.95 17.45 1.35
CA VAL A 69 -1.86 18.62 1.42
C VAL A 69 -1.20 19.85 0.81
N LEU A 70 0.05 20.14 1.20
CA LEU A 70 0.78 21.30 0.71
C LEU A 70 1.13 21.17 -0.79
N VAL A 71 1.67 20.03 -1.20
CA VAL A 71 2.07 19.80 -2.61
C VAL A 71 0.87 19.79 -3.55
N LEU A 72 -0.23 19.19 -3.13
CA LEU A 72 -1.43 19.07 -3.96
C LEU A 72 -2.46 20.19 -3.71
N ALA A 73 -2.15 21.20 -2.88
CA ALA A 73 -3.11 22.25 -2.49
C ALA A 73 -3.93 22.85 -3.67
N PRO A 74 -3.33 23.28 -4.81
CA PRO A 74 -4.10 23.80 -5.93
C PRO A 74 -5.02 22.75 -6.57
N ALA A 75 -4.57 21.49 -6.63
CA ALA A 75 -5.34 20.38 -7.19
C ALA A 75 -6.50 19.98 -6.26
N LEU A 76 -6.28 20.00 -4.95
CA LEU A 76 -7.29 19.73 -3.92
C LEU A 76 -8.36 20.83 -3.88
N TRP A 77 -7.97 22.09 -4.02
CA TRP A 77 -8.90 23.21 -4.10
C TRP A 77 -9.87 23.07 -5.27
N ARG A 78 -9.38 22.64 -6.45
CA ARG A 78 -10.23 22.35 -7.60
C ARG A 78 -11.21 21.21 -7.35
N ARG A 79 -10.87 20.25 -6.49
CA ARG A 79 -11.67 19.05 -6.17
C ARG A 79 -12.53 19.19 -4.91
N ARG A 80 -12.43 20.31 -4.17
CA ARG A 80 -13.06 20.47 -2.85
C ARG A 80 -14.55 20.13 -2.81
N ARG A 81 -15.30 20.47 -3.87
CA ARG A 81 -16.73 20.15 -3.95
C ARG A 81 -16.97 18.65 -4.07
N ARG A 82 -16.19 17.94 -4.87
CA ARG A 82 -16.28 16.47 -5.00
C ARG A 82 -15.88 15.77 -3.71
N ILE A 83 -14.84 16.24 -3.05
CA ILE A 83 -14.38 15.70 -1.76
C ILE A 83 -15.46 15.91 -0.69
N ALA A 84 -16.04 17.11 -0.60
CA ALA A 84 -17.11 17.42 0.35
C ALA A 84 -18.43 16.69 0.08
N ALA A 85 -18.68 16.26 -1.16
CA ALA A 85 -19.89 15.52 -1.54
C ALA A 85 -19.83 14.02 -1.21
N VAL A 86 -18.69 13.52 -0.71
CA VAL A 86 -18.55 12.12 -0.31
C VAL A 86 -19.43 11.82 0.90
N ARG A 87 -20.15 10.69 0.86
CA ARG A 87 -21.02 10.27 1.96
C ARG A 87 -20.21 10.14 3.27
N PRO A 88 -20.70 10.68 4.40
CA PRO A 88 -19.96 10.70 5.67
C PRO A 88 -19.46 9.31 6.12
N ALA A 89 -20.29 8.27 5.95
CA ALA A 89 -19.91 6.90 6.30
C ALA A 89 -18.71 6.37 5.47
N ALA A 90 -18.67 6.67 4.17
CA ALA A 90 -17.54 6.29 3.32
C ALA A 90 -16.29 7.12 3.65
N ALA A 91 -16.45 8.44 3.90
CA ALA A 91 -15.38 9.30 4.35
C ALA A 91 -14.78 8.82 5.69
N ALA A 92 -15.62 8.47 6.67
CA ALA A 92 -15.18 7.95 7.96
C ALA A 92 -14.35 6.67 7.81
N LYS A 93 -14.76 5.73 6.95
CA LYS A 93 -13.98 4.51 6.67
C LYS A 93 -12.59 4.83 6.12
N ILE A 94 -12.48 5.83 5.23
CA ILE A 94 -11.21 6.24 4.63
C ILE A 94 -10.34 6.95 5.67
N ILE A 95 -10.90 7.92 6.40
CA ILE A 95 -10.16 8.76 7.35
C ILE A 95 -9.69 7.94 8.56
N CYS A 96 -10.57 7.11 9.16
CA CYS A 96 -10.17 6.24 10.26
C CYS A 96 -9.27 5.10 9.78
N GLY A 97 -9.54 4.58 8.58
CA GLY A 97 -8.89 3.37 8.06
C GLY A 97 -7.45 3.56 7.61
N ALA A 98 -7.05 4.75 7.15
CA ALA A 98 -5.66 5.04 6.72
C ALA A 98 -5.11 6.37 7.27
N GLY A 99 -5.92 7.13 8.00
CA GLY A 99 -5.54 8.39 8.63
C GLY A 99 -4.86 8.21 9.99
N VAL A 100 -5.12 9.15 10.90
CA VAL A 100 -4.43 9.24 12.19
C VAL A 100 -4.53 7.94 13.02
N PRO A 101 -5.72 7.30 13.21
CA PRO A 101 -5.80 6.08 14.01
C PRO A 101 -4.94 4.94 13.47
N PHE A 102 -5.01 4.70 12.16
CA PHE A 102 -4.17 3.69 11.51
C PHE A 102 -2.68 4.00 11.67
N PHE A 103 -2.30 5.25 11.40
CA PHE A 103 -0.90 5.65 11.43
C PHE A 103 -0.29 5.48 12.83
N LEU A 104 -0.97 5.99 13.86
CA LEU A 104 -0.50 5.86 15.24
C LEU A 104 -0.43 4.40 15.69
N ALA A 105 -1.43 3.58 15.34
CA ALA A 105 -1.41 2.15 15.62
C ALA A 105 -0.23 1.45 14.94
N ALA A 106 0.03 1.73 13.65
CA ALA A 106 1.12 1.13 12.90
C ALA A 106 2.50 1.56 13.47
N MET A 107 2.68 2.83 13.82
CA MET A 107 3.92 3.34 14.41
C MET A 107 4.16 2.75 15.81
N TYR A 108 3.13 2.75 16.68
CA TYR A 108 3.23 2.18 18.02
C TYR A 108 3.48 0.67 17.98
N GLY A 109 2.72 -0.09 17.18
CA GLY A 109 2.97 -1.51 16.99
C GLY A 109 4.36 -1.81 16.43
N GLY A 110 4.84 -0.95 15.50
CA GLY A 110 6.19 -1.05 14.93
C GLY A 110 7.31 -0.78 15.94
N SER A 111 7.11 0.13 16.90
CA SER A 111 8.10 0.40 17.94
C SER A 111 8.27 -0.78 18.93
N LEU A 112 7.23 -1.58 19.11
CA LEU A 112 7.23 -2.76 20.00
C LEU A 112 7.65 -4.04 19.29
N THR A 113 7.74 -4.06 17.96
CA THR A 113 8.02 -5.26 17.16
C THR A 113 9.17 -5.02 16.18
N SER A 114 9.36 -5.92 15.21
CA SER A 114 10.31 -5.72 14.12
C SER A 114 9.63 -5.14 12.86
N ALA A 115 10.44 -4.60 11.94
CA ALA A 115 9.95 -4.17 10.63
C ALA A 115 9.22 -5.29 9.88
N ALA A 116 9.71 -6.54 10.02
CA ALA A 116 9.07 -7.72 9.43
C ALA A 116 7.64 -7.94 9.94
N PHE A 117 7.34 -7.66 11.22
CA PHE A 117 5.99 -7.74 11.77
C PHE A 117 5.08 -6.69 11.14
N VAL A 118 5.51 -5.42 11.08
CA VAL A 118 4.74 -4.34 10.45
C VAL A 118 4.44 -4.68 8.99
N GLY A 119 5.47 -5.05 8.23
CA GLY A 119 5.36 -5.34 6.80
C GLY A 119 4.59 -6.61 6.47
N SER A 120 4.42 -7.52 7.42
CA SER A 120 3.71 -8.79 7.21
C SER A 120 2.29 -8.76 7.78
N ILE A 121 2.09 -8.31 9.02
CA ILE A 121 0.78 -8.33 9.68
C ILE A 121 -0.15 -7.28 9.06
N VAL A 122 0.33 -6.03 8.89
CA VAL A 122 -0.54 -4.96 8.40
C VAL A 122 -1.13 -5.27 7.03
N PRO A 123 -0.34 -5.51 5.96
CA PRO A 123 -0.92 -5.83 4.65
C PRO A 123 -1.43 -7.27 4.56
N GLY A 124 -0.82 -8.21 5.29
CA GLY A 124 -1.14 -9.64 5.21
C GLY A 124 -2.53 -9.99 5.75
N MET A 125 -2.95 -9.37 6.85
CA MET A 125 -4.26 -9.65 7.46
C MET A 125 -5.43 -8.91 6.78
N VAL A 126 -5.16 -7.94 5.90
CA VAL A 126 -6.22 -7.18 5.20
C VAL A 126 -7.23 -8.07 4.47
N PRO A 127 -6.85 -9.09 3.70
CA PRO A 127 -7.84 -9.97 3.04
C PRO A 127 -8.79 -10.66 4.03
N LEU A 128 -8.28 -11.03 5.21
CA LEU A 128 -9.09 -11.66 6.26
C LEU A 128 -10.12 -10.67 6.83
N PHE A 129 -9.69 -9.47 7.21
CA PHE A 129 -10.58 -8.44 7.72
C PHE A 129 -11.57 -7.93 6.67
N VAL A 130 -11.14 -7.75 5.40
CA VAL A 130 -12.05 -7.41 4.29
C VAL A 130 -13.09 -8.49 4.09
N SER A 131 -12.70 -9.78 4.13
CA SER A 131 -13.65 -10.89 4.01
C SER A 131 -14.66 -10.89 5.16
N ALA A 132 -14.21 -10.68 6.40
CA ALA A 132 -15.09 -10.57 7.56
C ALA A 132 -16.08 -9.41 7.42
N LEU A 133 -15.63 -8.22 7.02
CA LEU A 133 -16.48 -7.05 6.76
C LEU A 133 -17.48 -7.28 5.62
N MET A 134 -17.12 -8.03 4.59
CA MET A 134 -18.03 -8.36 3.50
C MET A 134 -19.12 -9.34 3.95
N VAL A 135 -18.75 -10.36 4.73
CA VAL A 135 -19.70 -11.34 5.28
C VAL A 135 -20.65 -10.67 6.27
N SER A 136 -20.16 -9.83 7.18
CA SER A 136 -21.01 -9.08 8.11
C SER A 136 -21.96 -8.11 7.40
N GLY A 137 -21.59 -7.63 6.21
CA GLY A 137 -22.43 -6.84 5.32
C GLY A 137 -23.38 -7.67 4.43
N GLY A 138 -23.59 -8.97 4.72
CA GLY A 138 -24.54 -9.84 4.01
C GLY A 138 -24.01 -10.42 2.69
N ARG A 139 -22.72 -10.31 2.40
CA ARG A 139 -22.11 -10.96 1.22
C ARG A 139 -21.79 -12.43 1.50
N ALA A 140 -21.72 -13.23 0.44
CA ALA A 140 -21.40 -14.65 0.54
C ALA A 140 -20.03 -14.88 1.20
N ALA A 141 -19.97 -15.88 2.08
CA ALA A 141 -18.72 -16.28 2.74
C ALA A 141 -17.67 -16.77 1.71
N PRO A 142 -16.37 -16.59 2.02
CA PRO A 142 -15.29 -17.09 1.18
C PRO A 142 -15.35 -18.61 1.03
N ARG A 143 -14.92 -19.15 -0.13
CA ARG A 143 -14.98 -20.58 -0.44
C ARG A 143 -13.71 -21.03 -1.18
N GLY A 144 -13.43 -22.32 -1.12
CA GLY A 144 -12.36 -22.96 -1.88
C GLY A 144 -10.99 -22.33 -1.63
N THR A 145 -10.30 -21.90 -2.68
CA THR A 145 -8.95 -21.34 -2.63
C THR A 145 -8.85 -20.08 -1.77
N GLN A 146 -9.93 -19.31 -1.65
CA GLN A 146 -9.95 -18.12 -0.80
C GLN A 146 -9.85 -18.50 0.68
N VAL A 147 -10.61 -19.52 1.14
CA VAL A 147 -10.51 -20.03 2.51
C VAL A 147 -9.11 -20.55 2.81
N ALA A 148 -8.55 -21.35 1.88
CA ALA A 148 -7.18 -21.85 2.03
C ALA A 148 -6.16 -20.70 2.13
N GLY A 149 -6.30 -19.64 1.34
CA GLY A 149 -5.47 -18.44 1.42
C GLY A 149 -5.59 -17.74 2.77
N LEU A 150 -6.81 -17.54 3.26
CA LEU A 150 -7.05 -16.92 4.58
C LEU A 150 -6.47 -17.78 5.73
N ALA A 151 -6.57 -19.11 5.64
CA ALA A 151 -5.99 -20.03 6.61
C ALA A 151 -4.44 -19.95 6.60
N LEU A 152 -3.81 -19.87 5.42
CA LEU A 152 -2.37 -19.67 5.30
C LEU A 152 -1.91 -18.34 5.93
N ILE A 153 -2.67 -17.24 5.71
CA ILE A 153 -2.39 -15.97 6.35
C ILE A 153 -2.42 -16.10 7.87
N ALA A 154 -3.47 -16.70 8.43
CA ALA A 154 -3.61 -16.90 9.87
C ALA A 154 -2.47 -17.78 10.42
N ALA A 155 -2.15 -18.89 9.75
CA ALA A 155 -1.03 -19.76 10.13
C ALA A 155 0.32 -19.02 10.10
N GLY A 156 0.55 -18.17 9.11
CA GLY A 156 1.76 -17.35 9.00
C GLY A 156 1.88 -16.31 10.12
N VAL A 157 0.77 -15.66 10.52
CA VAL A 157 0.77 -14.74 11.66
C VAL A 157 1.02 -15.50 12.97
N ILE A 158 0.40 -16.67 13.15
CA ILE A 158 0.67 -17.53 14.31
C ILE A 158 2.16 -17.91 14.35
N ALA A 159 2.74 -18.30 13.22
CA ALA A 159 4.17 -18.63 13.13
C ALA A 159 5.09 -17.45 13.51
N LEU A 160 4.69 -16.20 13.17
CA LEU A 160 5.43 -14.99 13.57
C LEU A 160 5.43 -14.78 15.08
N VAL A 161 4.30 -15.01 15.76
CA VAL A 161 4.14 -14.67 17.18
C VAL A 161 4.43 -15.82 18.12
N TRP A 162 4.45 -17.07 17.63
CA TRP A 162 4.54 -18.30 18.43
C TRP A 162 5.68 -18.30 19.46
N ARG A 163 6.87 -17.89 19.05
CA ARG A 163 8.06 -17.85 19.92
C ARG A 163 7.95 -16.88 21.09
N TYR A 164 7.04 -15.92 21.02
CA TYR A 164 6.83 -14.89 22.04
C TYR A 164 5.71 -15.24 23.02
N VAL A 165 5.12 -16.42 22.87
CA VAL A 165 4.07 -16.93 23.78
C VAL A 165 4.69 -17.65 24.99
N ALA A 166 5.81 -18.35 24.79
CA ALA A 166 6.45 -19.10 25.87
C ALA A 166 7.99 -19.10 25.72
N PRO A 167 8.75 -18.38 26.59
CA PRO A 167 8.25 -17.45 27.62
C PRO A 167 7.57 -16.21 27.01
N PRO A 168 6.58 -15.62 27.69
CA PRO A 168 5.81 -14.52 27.12
C PRO A 168 6.62 -13.23 27.03
N ASP A 169 6.73 -12.67 25.82
CA ASP A 169 7.16 -11.30 25.59
C ASP A 169 5.90 -10.44 25.39
N THR A 170 5.43 -9.85 26.48
CA THR A 170 4.20 -9.05 26.50
C THR A 170 4.28 -7.81 25.60
N GLY A 171 5.48 -7.24 25.41
CA GLY A 171 5.71 -6.10 24.54
C GLY A 171 5.47 -6.46 23.08
N VAL A 172 6.11 -7.53 22.59
CA VAL A 172 5.96 -8.00 21.21
C VAL A 172 4.54 -8.47 20.94
N LEU A 173 3.90 -9.19 21.89
CA LEU A 173 2.52 -9.64 21.74
C LEU A 173 1.54 -8.48 21.70
N ALA A 174 1.71 -7.46 22.55
CA ALA A 174 0.91 -6.21 22.50
C ALA A 174 1.11 -5.49 21.18
N GLY A 175 2.36 -5.35 20.72
CA GLY A 175 2.69 -4.75 19.44
C GLY A 175 2.02 -5.47 18.26
N ALA A 176 2.08 -6.82 18.24
CA ALA A 176 1.39 -7.62 17.23
C ALA A 176 -0.13 -7.42 17.28
N GLY A 177 -0.73 -7.35 18.47
CA GLY A 177 -2.16 -7.03 18.63
C GLY A 177 -2.53 -5.66 18.07
N VAL A 178 -1.71 -4.64 18.32
CA VAL A 178 -1.91 -3.28 17.77
C VAL A 178 -1.77 -3.29 16.24
N LEU A 179 -0.82 -4.06 15.68
CA LEU A 179 -0.68 -4.21 14.23
C LEU A 179 -1.89 -4.93 13.60
N LEU A 180 -2.53 -5.86 14.32
CA LEU A 180 -3.80 -6.46 13.87
C LEU A 180 -4.92 -5.41 13.83
N VAL A 181 -5.00 -4.52 14.82
CA VAL A 181 -5.94 -3.39 14.80
C VAL A 181 -5.64 -2.48 13.61
N ALA A 182 -4.37 -2.13 13.36
CA ALA A 182 -3.97 -1.34 12.20
C ALA A 182 -4.40 -2.01 10.88
N SER A 183 -4.24 -3.34 10.77
CA SER A 183 -4.70 -4.09 9.58
C SER A 183 -6.22 -4.05 9.41
N GLY A 184 -6.99 -4.15 10.49
CA GLY A 184 -8.44 -4.00 10.47
C GLY A 184 -8.88 -2.61 10.00
N LEU A 185 -8.19 -1.57 10.49
CA LEU A 185 -8.39 -0.19 10.02
C LEU A 185 -8.07 -0.06 8.52
N TRP A 186 -6.95 -0.64 8.06
CA TRP A 186 -6.62 -0.64 6.62
C TRP A 186 -7.64 -1.39 5.77
N ALA A 187 -8.28 -2.42 6.31
CA ALA A 187 -9.39 -3.10 5.65
C ALA A 187 -10.62 -2.17 5.50
N LEU A 188 -10.95 -1.37 6.52
CA LEU A 188 -12.00 -0.34 6.42
C LEU A 188 -11.68 0.68 5.30
N TYR A 189 -10.44 1.17 5.24
CA TYR A 189 -9.97 2.04 4.16
C TYR A 189 -10.17 1.39 2.79
N THR A 190 -9.78 0.12 2.66
CA THR A 190 -9.90 -0.63 1.40
C THR A 190 -11.36 -0.78 0.95
N VAL A 191 -12.28 -0.98 1.89
CA VAL A 191 -13.73 -1.03 1.62
C VAL A 191 -14.25 0.37 1.28
N GLY A 192 -13.86 1.39 2.07
CA GLY A 192 -14.28 2.77 1.86
C GLY A 192 -13.88 3.32 0.49
N LEU A 193 -12.68 2.99 -0.01
CA LEU A 193 -12.23 3.39 -1.34
C LEU A 193 -13.11 2.87 -2.49
N LYS A 194 -13.79 1.74 -2.30
CA LYS A 194 -14.73 1.17 -3.30
C LYS A 194 -16.09 1.85 -3.28
N GLU A 195 -16.39 2.64 -2.24
CA GLU A 195 -17.67 3.34 -2.06
C GLU A 195 -17.63 4.79 -2.56
N VAL A 196 -16.45 5.28 -3.01
CA VAL A 196 -16.26 6.66 -3.46
C VAL A 196 -15.82 6.71 -4.92
N ASP A 197 -16.37 7.68 -5.65
CA ASP A 197 -15.98 7.99 -7.03
C ASP A 197 -15.05 9.22 -7.02
N LEU A 198 -13.83 9.01 -6.54
CA LEU A 198 -12.78 10.01 -6.55
C LEU A 198 -11.58 9.53 -7.37
N ASP A 199 -10.94 10.45 -8.07
CA ASP A 199 -9.64 10.21 -8.67
C ASP A 199 -8.57 10.03 -7.56
N PRO A 200 -7.38 9.51 -7.86
CA PRO A 200 -6.35 9.27 -6.84
C PRO A 200 -5.98 10.53 -6.04
N VAL A 201 -5.94 11.70 -6.68
CA VAL A 201 -5.65 12.98 -6.00
C VAL A 201 -6.78 13.35 -5.04
N GLY A 202 -8.04 13.18 -5.45
CA GLY A 202 -9.21 13.40 -4.60
C GLY A 202 -9.23 12.46 -3.38
N SER A 203 -8.86 11.19 -3.58
CA SER A 203 -8.77 10.20 -2.49
C SER A 203 -7.66 10.55 -1.49
N ILE A 204 -6.49 11.03 -1.97
CA ILE A 204 -5.43 11.55 -1.11
C ILE A 204 -5.93 12.75 -0.32
N GLY A 205 -6.65 13.68 -0.97
CA GLY A 205 -7.22 14.85 -0.29
C GLY A 205 -8.23 14.49 0.78
N LEU A 206 -9.16 13.55 0.49
CA LEU A 206 -10.16 13.08 1.45
C LEU A 206 -9.51 12.46 2.70
N LEU A 207 -8.39 11.77 2.53
CA LEU A 207 -7.61 11.18 3.62
C LEU A 207 -6.77 12.23 4.36
N CYS A 208 -5.95 12.99 3.63
CA CYS A 208 -4.89 13.78 4.23
C CYS A 208 -5.38 15.11 4.81
N LEU A 209 -6.38 15.78 4.22
CA LEU A 209 -6.89 17.06 4.73
C LEU A 209 -7.40 16.96 6.17
N PRO A 210 -8.38 16.09 6.49
CA PRO A 210 -8.88 15.96 7.86
C PRO A 210 -7.83 15.38 8.80
N SER A 211 -7.01 14.42 8.34
CA SER A 211 -5.94 13.84 9.16
C SER A 211 -4.88 14.86 9.54
N PHE A 212 -4.46 15.72 8.61
CA PHE A 212 -3.52 16.80 8.88
C PHE A 212 -4.12 17.84 9.84
N THR A 213 -5.39 18.25 9.60
CA THR A 213 -6.09 19.19 10.48
C THR A 213 -6.16 18.65 11.92
N VAL A 214 -6.55 17.37 12.08
CA VAL A 214 -6.61 16.73 13.41
C VAL A 214 -5.22 16.71 14.05
N MET A 215 -4.17 16.35 13.33
CA MET A 215 -2.80 16.33 13.88
C MET A 215 -2.32 17.71 14.29
N VAL A 216 -2.56 18.74 13.45
CA VAL A 216 -2.21 20.13 13.80
C VAL A 216 -2.93 20.57 15.09
N LEU A 217 -4.23 20.26 15.22
CA LEU A 217 -4.99 20.60 16.43
C LEU A 217 -4.47 19.85 17.66
N LEU A 218 -4.20 18.55 17.58
CA LEU A 218 -3.69 17.76 18.70
C LEU A 218 -2.32 18.24 19.18
N VAL A 219 -1.46 18.67 18.26
CA VAL A 219 -0.14 19.24 18.59
C VAL A 219 -0.29 20.67 19.13
N ALA A 220 -1.08 21.53 18.49
CA ALA A 220 -1.27 22.92 18.89
C ALA A 220 -1.94 23.05 20.27
N THR A 221 -2.81 22.09 20.65
CA THR A 221 -3.44 22.06 21.98
C THR A 221 -2.59 21.36 23.05
N GLY A 222 -1.39 20.86 22.68
CA GLY A 222 -0.51 20.15 23.61
C GLY A 222 -0.96 18.72 23.99
N VAL A 223 -2.01 18.19 23.35
CA VAL A 223 -2.46 16.80 23.59
C VAL A 223 -1.42 15.80 23.11
N LEU A 224 -0.76 16.08 21.98
CA LEU A 224 0.38 15.29 21.50
C LEU A 224 1.66 16.14 21.53
N PRO A 225 2.74 15.59 22.10
CA PRO A 225 4.03 16.28 22.08
C PRO A 225 4.61 16.31 20.67
N THR A 226 5.40 17.33 20.38
CA THR A 226 6.20 17.49 19.15
C THR A 226 7.65 17.72 19.50
N GLY A 227 8.56 17.10 18.77
CA GLY A 227 10.01 17.29 18.88
C GLY A 227 10.62 17.91 17.62
N ILE A 228 9.80 18.28 16.63
CA ILE A 228 10.28 18.68 15.30
C ILE A 228 11.26 19.86 15.32
N ALA A 229 11.11 20.79 16.28
CA ALA A 229 11.99 21.96 16.41
C ALA A 229 13.43 21.62 16.85
N SER A 230 13.59 20.50 17.56
CA SER A 230 14.89 20.01 18.07
C SER A 230 15.35 18.73 17.35
N ALA A 231 14.60 18.28 16.34
CA ALA A 231 14.89 17.05 15.64
C ALA A 231 16.16 17.16 14.77
N ALA A 232 16.88 16.05 14.67
CA ALA A 232 18.03 15.95 13.79
C ALA A 232 17.59 16.13 12.33
N PRO A 233 18.26 16.99 11.53
CA PRO A 233 17.87 17.23 10.13
C PRO A 233 17.80 15.96 9.28
N GLY A 234 18.66 14.96 9.55
CA GLY A 234 18.64 13.66 8.89
C GLY A 234 17.36 12.88 9.12
N ASP A 235 16.85 12.88 10.35
CA ASP A 235 15.58 12.23 10.69
C ASP A 235 14.40 12.94 10.00
N VAL A 236 14.37 14.27 10.06
CA VAL A 236 13.34 15.07 9.38
C VAL A 236 13.33 14.76 7.88
N LEU A 237 14.50 14.76 7.24
CA LEU A 237 14.63 14.45 5.81
C LEU A 237 14.18 13.02 5.50
N LEU A 238 14.57 12.02 6.30
CA LEU A 238 14.17 10.62 6.14
C LEU A 238 12.64 10.49 6.17
N PHE A 239 12.00 11.03 7.20
CA PHE A 239 10.55 10.94 7.34
C PHE A 239 9.79 11.81 6.33
N LEU A 240 10.34 12.96 5.93
CA LEU A 240 9.79 13.78 4.84
C LEU A 240 9.75 12.98 3.54
N VAL A 241 10.86 12.33 3.19
CA VAL A 241 10.98 11.55 1.95
C VAL A 241 10.15 10.27 2.01
N VAL A 242 10.26 9.50 3.09
CA VAL A 242 9.59 8.20 3.20
C VAL A 242 8.09 8.38 3.47
N GLN A 243 7.73 9.09 4.52
CA GLN A 243 6.34 9.23 4.96
C GLN A 243 5.59 10.29 4.16
N GLY A 244 6.17 11.47 3.96
CA GLY A 244 5.50 12.58 3.28
C GLY A 244 5.41 12.36 1.77
N LEU A 245 6.53 12.33 1.07
CA LEU A 245 6.58 12.18 -0.38
C LEU A 245 6.29 10.75 -0.82
N GLY A 246 6.93 9.77 -0.21
CA GLY A 246 6.78 8.36 -0.59
C GLY A 246 5.36 7.87 -0.32
N VAL A 247 5.04 7.64 0.94
CA VAL A 247 3.79 6.98 1.32
C VAL A 247 2.59 7.91 1.19
N GLY A 248 2.73 9.18 1.61
CA GLY A 248 1.65 10.16 1.58
C GLY A 248 1.22 10.56 0.17
N LEU A 249 2.18 10.71 -0.75
CA LEU A 249 1.93 11.23 -2.08
C LEU A 249 2.12 10.17 -3.18
N CYS A 250 3.34 9.62 -3.30
CA CYS A 250 3.73 8.85 -4.49
C CYS A 250 3.11 7.46 -4.54
N ALA A 251 3.03 6.73 -3.40
CA ALA A 251 2.58 5.35 -3.39
C ALA A 251 1.17 5.19 -4.00
N GLY A 252 0.21 6.03 -3.59
CA GLY A 252 -1.15 5.99 -4.11
C GLY A 252 -1.24 6.30 -5.60
N LEU A 253 -0.49 7.29 -6.07
CA LEU A 253 -0.46 7.70 -7.48
C LEU A 253 0.20 6.65 -8.37
N LEU A 254 1.35 6.11 -7.94
CA LEU A 254 2.09 5.08 -8.67
C LEU A 254 1.32 3.75 -8.73
N TYR A 255 0.69 3.35 -7.63
CA TYR A 255 -0.12 2.14 -7.58
C TYR A 255 -1.34 2.24 -8.49
N ALA A 256 -2.06 3.37 -8.47
CA ALA A 256 -3.15 3.63 -9.39
C ALA A 256 -2.69 3.64 -10.86
N PHE A 257 -1.52 4.20 -11.14
CA PHE A 257 -0.92 4.16 -12.48
C PHE A 257 -0.58 2.72 -12.90
N ALA A 258 0.02 1.93 -12.01
CA ALA A 258 0.35 0.53 -12.26
C ALA A 258 -0.89 -0.31 -12.57
N ILE A 259 -1.96 -0.16 -11.78
CA ILE A 259 -3.24 -0.87 -12.02
C ILE A 259 -3.82 -0.55 -13.40
N ARG A 260 -3.76 0.71 -13.85
CA ARG A 260 -4.23 1.09 -15.19
C ARG A 260 -3.42 0.47 -16.32
N ARG A 261 -2.13 0.15 -16.10
CA ARG A 261 -1.22 -0.40 -17.11
C ARG A 261 -1.12 -1.91 -17.10
N LEU A 262 -1.18 -2.54 -15.93
CA LEU A 262 -0.95 -3.96 -15.72
C LEU A 262 -2.22 -4.74 -15.40
N GLY A 263 -3.28 -4.03 -14.98
CA GLY A 263 -4.48 -4.62 -14.40
C GLY A 263 -4.37 -4.88 -12.90
N ALA A 264 -5.51 -4.97 -12.24
CA ALA A 264 -5.59 -5.12 -10.78
C ALA A 264 -5.02 -6.45 -10.29
N GLU A 265 -5.22 -7.54 -11.04
CA GLU A 265 -4.77 -8.88 -10.65
C GLU A 265 -3.24 -8.96 -10.56
N ARG A 266 -2.52 -8.53 -11.62
CA ARG A 266 -1.04 -8.53 -11.63
C ARG A 266 -0.49 -7.58 -10.58
N SER A 267 -1.09 -6.40 -10.42
CA SER A 267 -0.66 -5.41 -9.42
C SER A 267 -0.83 -5.94 -7.99
N SER A 268 -1.89 -6.69 -7.72
CA SER A 268 -2.11 -7.34 -6.41
C SER A 268 -1.07 -8.42 -6.12
N VAL A 269 -0.74 -9.27 -7.11
CA VAL A 269 0.27 -10.32 -6.94
C VAL A 269 1.64 -9.73 -6.63
N VAL A 270 2.09 -8.73 -7.39
CA VAL A 270 3.40 -8.09 -7.13
C VAL A 270 3.36 -7.30 -5.83
N GLY A 271 2.26 -6.60 -5.53
CA GLY A 271 2.07 -5.89 -4.26
C GLY A 271 2.17 -6.80 -3.03
N SER A 272 1.76 -8.07 -3.15
CA SER A 272 1.87 -9.05 -2.07
C SER A 272 3.32 -9.47 -1.75
N LEU A 273 4.29 -9.07 -2.56
CA LEU A 273 5.72 -9.25 -2.25
C LEU A 273 6.27 -8.21 -1.27
N SER A 274 5.46 -7.21 -0.88
CA SER A 274 5.88 -6.18 0.09
C SER A 274 6.46 -6.76 1.39
N PRO A 275 5.90 -7.79 2.04
CA PRO A 275 6.50 -8.40 3.22
C PRO A 275 7.91 -8.95 2.99
N VAL A 276 8.13 -9.57 1.83
CA VAL A 276 9.45 -10.08 1.44
C VAL A 276 10.44 -8.94 1.25
N ALA A 277 10.01 -7.86 0.57
CA ALA A 277 10.84 -6.68 0.37
C ALA A 277 11.23 -6.02 1.71
N VAL A 278 10.31 -5.99 2.70
CA VAL A 278 10.61 -5.48 4.05
C VAL A 278 11.72 -6.30 4.70
N VAL A 279 11.62 -7.63 4.71
CA VAL A 279 12.64 -8.49 5.32
C VAL A 279 14.00 -8.31 4.64
N LEU A 280 14.02 -8.28 3.29
CA LEU A 280 15.26 -8.11 2.53
C LEU A 280 15.92 -6.75 2.80
N LEU A 281 15.15 -5.68 3.00
CA LEU A 281 15.65 -4.34 3.27
C LEU A 281 15.97 -4.12 4.77
N ALA A 282 15.28 -4.81 5.69
CA ALA A 282 15.51 -4.67 7.12
C ALA A 282 16.92 -5.16 7.52
N VAL A 283 17.45 -6.19 6.83
CA VAL A 283 18.80 -6.71 7.10
C VAL A 283 19.89 -5.64 6.91
N PRO A 284 20.06 -5.02 5.73
CA PRO A 284 21.10 -4.02 5.52
C PRO A 284 20.80 -2.65 6.15
N LEU A 285 19.53 -2.26 6.32
CA LEU A 285 19.17 -0.90 6.75
C LEU A 285 18.95 -0.79 8.26
N LEU A 286 18.43 -1.82 8.90
CA LEU A 286 18.13 -1.83 10.34
C LEU A 286 18.98 -2.86 11.10
N HIS A 287 19.86 -3.60 10.41
CA HIS A 287 20.66 -4.70 10.98
C HIS A 287 19.80 -5.76 11.70
N GLU A 288 18.53 -5.91 11.28
CA GLU A 288 17.62 -6.93 11.82
C GLU A 288 17.91 -8.29 11.16
N SER A 289 18.37 -9.27 11.95
CA SER A 289 18.51 -10.63 11.46
C SER A 289 17.15 -11.33 11.42
N PRO A 290 16.71 -11.88 10.28
CA PRO A 290 15.44 -12.59 10.20
C PRO A 290 15.48 -13.87 11.05
N THR A 291 14.53 -13.97 11.98
CA THR A 291 14.38 -15.17 12.79
C THR A 291 13.73 -16.30 12.00
N LEU A 292 13.84 -17.56 12.47
CA LEU A 292 13.16 -18.70 11.85
C LEU A 292 11.63 -18.45 11.73
N ALA A 293 11.03 -17.81 12.74
CA ALA A 293 9.63 -17.41 12.71
C ALA A 293 9.30 -16.47 11.53
N VAL A 294 10.17 -15.52 11.23
CA VAL A 294 10.05 -14.61 10.09
C VAL A 294 10.23 -15.37 8.76
N LEU A 295 11.24 -16.25 8.69
CA LEU A 295 11.52 -17.05 7.49
C LEU A 295 10.40 -18.02 7.13
N ILE A 296 9.60 -18.46 8.09
CA ILE A 296 8.42 -19.32 7.87
C ILE A 296 7.15 -18.45 7.69
N GLY A 297 6.92 -17.49 8.59
CA GLY A 297 5.68 -16.72 8.64
C GLY A 297 5.48 -15.83 7.42
N VAL A 298 6.55 -15.15 6.95
CA VAL A 298 6.46 -14.22 5.82
C VAL A 298 6.09 -14.93 4.50
N PRO A 299 6.71 -16.06 4.11
CA PRO A 299 6.27 -16.82 2.94
C PRO A 299 4.85 -17.36 3.06
N LEU A 300 4.42 -17.84 4.24
CA LEU A 300 3.05 -18.31 4.45
C LEU A 300 2.04 -17.18 4.24
N ILE A 301 2.28 -16.01 4.84
CA ILE A 301 1.42 -14.83 4.66
C ILE A 301 1.38 -14.42 3.19
N THR A 302 2.54 -14.31 2.54
CA THR A 302 2.64 -13.91 1.14
C THR A 302 1.89 -14.87 0.21
N ALA A 303 2.12 -16.17 0.36
CA ALA A 303 1.42 -17.20 -0.39
C ALA A 303 -0.09 -17.16 -0.12
N GLY A 304 -0.48 -16.98 1.15
CA GLY A 304 -1.87 -16.85 1.56
C GLY A 304 -2.57 -15.66 0.92
N VAL A 305 -1.92 -14.49 0.89
CA VAL A 305 -2.46 -13.27 0.22
C VAL A 305 -2.65 -13.49 -1.28
N VAL A 306 -1.66 -14.09 -1.95
CA VAL A 306 -1.77 -14.44 -3.38
C VAL A 306 -2.95 -15.38 -3.60
N LEU A 307 -3.09 -16.42 -2.78
CA LEU A 307 -4.13 -17.42 -2.91
C LEU A 307 -5.53 -16.85 -2.61
N ALA A 308 -5.66 -16.02 -1.56
CA ALA A 308 -6.91 -15.37 -1.18
C ALA A 308 -7.42 -14.39 -2.24
N ASN A 309 -6.51 -13.76 -3.00
CA ASN A 309 -6.85 -12.80 -4.05
C ASN A 309 -7.07 -13.43 -5.43
N ARG A 310 -6.83 -14.74 -5.61
CA ARG A 310 -7.14 -15.43 -6.88
C ARG A 310 -8.66 -15.47 -7.09
N ARG A 311 -9.12 -14.95 -8.22
CA ARG A 311 -10.52 -15.09 -8.63
C ARG A 311 -10.77 -16.53 -9.05
N PRO A 312 -11.89 -17.17 -8.64
CA PRO A 312 -12.31 -18.44 -9.22
C PRO A 312 -12.46 -18.25 -10.73
N ARG A 313 -11.81 -19.11 -11.53
CA ARG A 313 -12.10 -19.16 -12.97
C ARG A 313 -13.58 -19.50 -13.11
N PRO A 314 -14.35 -18.77 -13.96
CA PRO A 314 -15.69 -19.19 -14.29
C PRO A 314 -15.60 -20.66 -14.80
N ARG A 315 -16.34 -21.58 -14.19
CA ARG A 315 -16.54 -22.89 -14.79
C ARG A 315 -17.12 -22.62 -16.16
N SER A 316 -16.43 -23.02 -17.22
CA SER A 316 -17.02 -23.08 -18.55
C SER A 316 -18.25 -23.95 -18.41
N SER A 317 -19.43 -23.32 -18.47
CA SER A 317 -20.67 -24.06 -18.69
C SER A 317 -20.51 -24.69 -20.07
N SER A 318 -20.12 -25.96 -20.09
CA SER A 318 -20.33 -26.81 -21.27
C SER A 318 -21.85 -26.90 -21.44
N HIS A 319 -22.42 -25.94 -22.16
CA HIS A 319 -23.73 -26.15 -22.75
C HIS A 319 -23.58 -27.35 -23.71
N PRO A 320 -24.33 -28.43 -23.51
CA PRO A 320 -24.47 -29.43 -24.56
C PRO A 320 -25.00 -28.64 -25.76
N ARG A 321 -24.26 -28.70 -26.89
CA ARG A 321 -24.83 -28.29 -28.16
C ARG A 321 -26.12 -29.08 -28.32
N ALA A 322 -27.25 -28.36 -28.29
CA ALA A 322 -28.51 -28.92 -28.77
C ALA A 322 -28.23 -29.36 -30.20
N GLU A 323 -28.19 -30.67 -30.43
CA GLU A 323 -28.26 -31.26 -31.77
C GLU A 323 -29.58 -30.77 -32.35
N VAL A 324 -29.46 -29.95 -33.38
CA VAL A 324 -30.60 -29.63 -34.27
C VAL A 324 -30.91 -30.91 -35.02
N PRO A 325 -32.12 -31.48 -34.88
CA PRO A 325 -32.50 -32.62 -35.71
C PRO A 325 -32.49 -32.16 -37.16
N ALA A 326 -31.66 -32.82 -37.99
CA ALA A 326 -31.77 -32.76 -39.41
C ALA A 326 -32.91 -33.72 -39.81
N ASP A 327 -34.13 -33.20 -39.92
CA ASP A 327 -35.22 -33.88 -40.66
C ASP A 327 -36.33 -32.86 -40.93
N ALA A 328 -36.45 -32.49 -42.20
CA ALA A 328 -37.59 -32.40 -43.14
C ALA A 328 -37.32 -31.32 -44.20
#